data_797dc3a9ce0cc2bbe5f5af80b5558f7b
#
_entry.id   797dc3a9ce0cc2bbe5f5af80b5558f7b
#
_cell.length_a   1.000
_cell.length_b   1.000
_cell.length_c   1.000
_cell.angle_alpha   90.00
_cell.angle_beta   90.00
_cell.angle_gamma   90.00
#
_symmetry.space_group_name_H-M   'P 1'
#
loop_
_entity.id
_entity.type
_entity.pdbx_description
1 polymer ?
#
loop_
_entity_poly.entity_id
_entity_poly.type
_entity_poly.pdbx_seq_one_letter_code
_entity_poly.pdbx_strand_id
1 'polypeptide(L)'
;MAVMLIARFDGDVDQLRRAYDRAHALIMSRGGATGAGELRHHCAVGEGALYIIGVWESEERVRTRWASEEFQDVLTSVGFPSPKTADITILELHATEPPL
;
A
#
# COMPACT_ATOMS: atom_id res chain seq x y z
N MET A 1 8.75 -16.39 -1.32
CA MET A 1 7.42 -16.68 -1.88
C MET A 1 6.63 -15.39 -1.97
N ALA A 2 6.13 -15.10 -3.16
CA ALA A 2 5.37 -13.87 -3.37
C ALA A 2 4.03 -13.90 -2.61
N VAL A 3 3.63 -12.74 -2.12
CA VAL A 3 2.39 -12.58 -1.37
C VAL A 3 1.56 -11.43 -1.94
N MET A 4 0.26 -11.47 -1.71
CA MET A 4 -0.63 -10.36 -1.99
C MET A 4 -0.97 -9.66 -0.68
N LEU A 5 -0.76 -8.35 -0.66
CA LEU A 5 -1.18 -7.48 0.43
C LEU A 5 -2.50 -6.81 0.06
N ILE A 6 -3.45 -6.85 0.96
CA ILE A 6 -4.68 -6.04 0.87
C ILE A 6 -4.76 -5.23 2.15
N ALA A 7 -4.63 -3.91 2.02
CA ALA A 7 -4.74 -2.99 3.15
C ALA A 7 -5.97 -2.11 2.94
N ARG A 8 -6.90 -2.17 3.89
CA ARG A 8 -8.15 -1.41 3.84
C ARG A 8 -8.09 -0.26 4.82
N PHE A 9 -8.44 0.93 4.33
CA PHE A 9 -8.58 2.14 5.13
C PHE A 9 -10.02 2.63 5.05
N ASP A 10 -10.71 2.66 6.18
CA ASP A 10 -12.07 3.18 6.25
C ASP A 10 -12.07 4.71 6.34
N GLY A 11 -13.04 5.36 5.75
CA GLY A 11 -13.21 6.79 5.84
C GLY A 11 -13.91 7.40 4.63
N ASP A 12 -13.85 8.73 4.54
CA ASP A 12 -14.38 9.46 3.39
C ASP A 12 -13.54 9.16 2.16
N VAL A 13 -14.15 8.55 1.15
CA VAL A 13 -13.44 8.05 -0.04
C VAL A 13 -12.79 9.18 -0.83
N ASP A 14 -13.44 10.34 -0.95
CA ASP A 14 -12.88 11.45 -1.70
C ASP A 14 -11.66 12.04 -1.00
N GLN A 15 -11.70 12.16 0.31
CA GLN A 15 -10.55 12.61 1.09
C GLN A 15 -9.41 11.60 1.03
N LEU A 16 -9.72 10.30 1.19
CA LEU A 16 -8.73 9.22 1.11
C LEU A 16 -8.06 9.19 -0.27
N ARG A 17 -8.86 9.34 -1.32
CA ARG A 17 -8.34 9.33 -2.69
C ARG A 17 -7.37 10.48 -2.95
N ARG A 18 -7.74 11.69 -2.53
CA ARG A 18 -6.86 12.87 -2.67
C ARG A 18 -5.57 12.73 -1.89
N ALA A 19 -5.67 12.26 -0.65
CA ALA A 19 -4.50 12.03 0.18
C ALA A 19 -3.60 10.92 -0.40
N TYR A 20 -4.21 9.84 -0.91
CA TYR A 20 -3.46 8.80 -1.59
C TYR A 20 -2.69 9.32 -2.79
N ASP A 21 -3.32 10.14 -3.64
CA ASP A 21 -2.67 10.69 -4.82
C ASP A 21 -1.44 11.53 -4.43
N ARG A 22 -1.53 12.30 -3.35
CA ARG A 22 -0.39 13.08 -2.85
C ARG A 22 0.71 12.17 -2.30
N ALA A 23 0.34 11.15 -1.53
CA ALA A 23 1.30 10.19 -0.99
C ALA A 23 2.00 9.42 -2.10
N HIS A 24 1.25 8.95 -3.08
CA HIS A 24 1.78 8.20 -4.22
C HIS A 24 2.76 9.05 -5.03
N ALA A 25 2.41 10.31 -5.32
CA ALA A 25 3.30 11.21 -6.03
C ALA A 25 4.62 11.41 -5.28
N LEU A 26 4.56 11.57 -3.96
CA LEU A 26 5.75 11.74 -3.12
C LEU A 26 6.61 10.48 -3.12
N ILE A 27 5.99 9.31 -2.99
CA ILE A 27 6.71 8.03 -3.03
C ILE A 27 7.38 7.83 -4.39
N MET A 28 6.66 8.10 -5.48
CA MET A 28 7.21 7.97 -6.83
C MET A 28 8.36 8.93 -7.08
N SER A 29 8.32 10.14 -6.52
CA SER A 29 9.42 11.10 -6.62
C SER A 29 10.69 10.61 -5.92
N ARG A 30 10.56 9.65 -5.02
CA ARG A 30 11.68 9.03 -4.27
C ARG A 30 12.07 7.65 -4.81
N GLY A 31 11.61 7.28 -6.02
CA GLY A 31 11.96 6.03 -6.68
C GLY A 31 10.94 4.90 -6.54
N GLY A 32 9.80 5.15 -5.87
CA GLY A 32 8.75 4.15 -5.71
C GLY A 32 9.08 3.09 -4.66
N ALA A 33 8.32 2.01 -4.66
CA ALA A 33 8.44 0.94 -3.67
C ALA A 33 9.10 -0.34 -4.21
N THR A 34 9.62 -0.33 -5.44
CA THR A 34 10.26 -1.51 -6.04
C THR A 34 11.46 -1.97 -5.22
N GLY A 35 12.28 -1.02 -4.75
CA GLY A 35 13.44 -1.34 -3.90
C GLY A 35 13.07 -1.93 -2.54
N ALA A 36 11.82 -1.72 -2.09
CA ALA A 36 11.31 -2.31 -0.85
C ALA A 36 10.70 -3.69 -1.07
N GLY A 37 10.63 -4.17 -2.33
CA GLY A 37 10.13 -5.50 -2.65
C GLY A 37 8.72 -5.54 -3.22
N GLU A 38 8.11 -4.40 -3.53
CA GLU A 38 6.81 -4.37 -4.19
C GLU A 38 6.96 -4.62 -5.69
N LEU A 39 6.25 -5.61 -6.19
CA LEU A 39 6.32 -6.03 -7.59
C LEU A 39 5.17 -5.44 -8.42
N ARG A 40 4.00 -5.28 -7.81
CA ARG A 40 2.82 -4.67 -8.43
C ARG A 40 2.06 -3.88 -7.37
N HIS A 41 1.46 -2.78 -7.80
CA HIS A 41 0.75 -1.88 -6.90
C HIS A 41 -0.56 -1.42 -7.52
N HIS A 42 -1.63 -1.49 -6.73
CA HIS A 42 -2.94 -1.00 -7.12
C HIS A 42 -3.57 -0.25 -5.96
N CYS A 43 -4.36 0.75 -6.30
CA CYS A 43 -5.25 1.41 -5.36
C CYS A 43 -6.66 1.32 -5.92
N ALA A 44 -7.59 0.88 -5.09
CA ALA A 44 -8.99 0.76 -5.47
C ALA A 44 -9.87 1.38 -4.40
N VAL A 45 -11.04 1.84 -4.79
CA VAL A 45 -11.99 2.43 -3.87
C VAL A 45 -13.30 1.69 -3.91
N GLY A 46 -13.90 1.53 -2.74
CA GLY A 46 -15.22 0.96 -2.58
C GLY A 46 -16.10 1.91 -1.79
N GLU A 47 -17.23 1.43 -1.32
CA GLU A 47 -18.12 2.23 -0.48
C GLU A 47 -17.50 2.38 0.91
N GLY A 48 -17.16 3.61 1.29
CA GLY A 48 -16.64 3.94 2.62
C GLY A 48 -15.23 3.46 2.90
N ALA A 49 -14.48 3.03 1.88
CA ALA A 49 -13.11 2.55 2.09
C ALA A 49 -12.24 2.69 0.84
N LEU A 50 -10.94 2.84 1.09
CA LEU A 50 -9.91 2.79 0.06
C LEU A 50 -9.02 1.58 0.35
N TYR A 51 -8.61 0.89 -0.72
CA TYR A 51 -7.80 -0.32 -0.62
C TYR A 51 -6.46 -0.11 -1.33
N ILE A 52 -5.38 -0.46 -0.65
CA ILE A 52 -4.07 -0.60 -1.27
C ILE A 52 -3.82 -2.08 -1.45
N ILE A 53 -3.60 -2.49 -2.70
CA ILE A 53 -3.44 -3.90 -3.05
C ILE A 53 -2.11 -4.04 -3.78
N GLY A 54 -1.23 -4.86 -3.26
CA GLY A 54 0.09 -5.04 -3.84
C GLY A 54 0.50 -6.50 -3.92
N VAL A 55 1.37 -6.80 -4.87
CA VAL A 55 2.08 -8.07 -4.92
C VAL A 55 3.51 -7.79 -4.47
N TRP A 56 3.99 -8.55 -3.50
CA TRP A 56 5.28 -8.34 -2.86
C TRP A 56 6.13 -9.60 -2.93
N GLU A 57 7.47 -9.42 -2.90
CA GLU A 57 8.40 -10.54 -2.92
C GLU A 57 8.20 -11.51 -1.76
N SER A 58 7.83 -10.99 -0.58
CA SER A 58 7.62 -11.80 0.62
C SER A 58 6.81 -11.04 1.67
N GLU A 59 6.27 -11.78 2.63
CA GLU A 59 5.59 -11.18 3.78
C GLU A 59 6.55 -10.33 4.62
N GLU A 60 7.80 -10.77 4.78
CA GLU A 60 8.81 -10.02 5.52
C GLU A 60 9.02 -8.63 4.92
N ARG A 61 9.08 -8.52 3.58
CA ARG A 61 9.23 -7.24 2.89
C ARG A 61 8.02 -6.33 3.13
N VAL A 62 6.81 -6.88 3.13
CA VAL A 62 5.61 -6.12 3.47
C VAL A 62 5.73 -5.55 4.87
N ARG A 63 6.03 -6.39 5.85
CA ARG A 63 6.09 -5.99 7.25
C ARG A 63 7.18 -4.94 7.50
N THR A 64 8.34 -5.10 6.88
CA THR A 64 9.43 -4.13 6.99
C THR A 64 9.00 -2.77 6.44
N ARG A 65 8.39 -2.72 5.26
CA ARG A 65 7.94 -1.46 4.65
C ARG A 65 6.85 -0.79 5.48
N TRP A 66 5.85 -1.55 5.90
CA TRP A 66 4.69 -0.99 6.61
C TRP A 66 5.02 -0.57 8.04
N ALA A 67 6.11 -1.08 8.63
CA ALA A 67 6.61 -0.65 9.94
C ALA A 67 7.62 0.49 9.83
N SER A 68 8.09 0.87 8.63
CA SER A 68 9.13 1.88 8.50
C SER A 68 8.60 3.26 8.85
N GLU A 69 9.40 4.04 9.60
CA GLU A 69 9.07 5.42 9.96
C GLU A 69 8.95 6.30 8.73
N GLU A 70 9.83 6.10 7.75
CA GLU A 70 9.80 6.87 6.51
C GLU A 70 8.45 6.72 5.80
N PHE A 71 7.95 5.49 5.67
CA PHE A 71 6.67 5.23 5.03
C PHE A 71 5.52 5.87 5.82
N GLN A 72 5.52 5.69 7.14
CA GLN A 72 4.50 6.28 8.01
C GLN A 72 4.50 7.81 7.91
N ASP A 73 5.68 8.43 7.92
CA ASP A 73 5.82 9.88 7.83
C ASP A 73 5.33 10.42 6.49
N VAL A 74 5.61 9.72 5.40
CA VAL A 74 5.09 10.11 4.08
C VAL A 74 3.56 10.13 4.08
N LEU A 75 2.93 9.09 4.59
CA LEU A 75 1.47 9.01 4.60
C LEU A 75 0.88 10.10 5.49
N THR A 76 1.37 10.27 6.70
CA THR A 76 0.82 11.25 7.63
C THR A 76 1.09 12.69 7.19
N SER A 77 2.22 12.96 6.51
CA SER A 77 2.56 14.30 6.04
C SER A 77 1.57 14.84 5.00
N VAL A 78 0.87 13.98 4.29
CA VAL A 78 -0.12 14.38 3.28
C VAL A 78 -1.57 14.18 3.75
N GLY A 79 -1.76 13.85 5.02
CA GLY A 79 -3.09 13.66 5.60
C GLY A 79 -3.70 12.29 5.33
N PHE A 80 -2.91 11.33 4.86
CA PHE A 80 -3.38 9.95 4.74
C PHE A 80 -3.31 9.26 6.09
N PRO A 81 -4.25 8.34 6.42
CA PRO A 81 -4.24 7.66 7.71
C PRO A 81 -2.95 6.88 7.95
N SER A 82 -2.60 6.74 9.23
CA SER A 82 -1.45 5.91 9.60
C SER A 82 -1.62 4.47 9.11
N PRO A 83 -0.54 3.84 8.59
CA PRO A 83 -0.60 2.41 8.23
C PRO A 83 -1.06 1.52 9.38
N LYS A 84 -0.84 1.95 10.63
CA LYS A 84 -1.26 1.20 11.82
C LYS A 84 -2.76 1.09 11.96
N THR A 85 -3.54 1.96 11.29
CA THR A 85 -4.99 1.93 11.32
C THR A 85 -5.60 1.04 10.25
N ALA A 86 -4.77 0.53 9.34
CA ALA A 86 -5.24 -0.30 8.24
C ALA A 86 -5.66 -1.68 8.71
N ASP A 87 -6.69 -2.21 8.08
CA ASP A 87 -7.04 -3.62 8.19
C ASP A 87 -6.26 -4.37 7.12
N ILE A 88 -5.31 -5.20 7.54
CA ILE A 88 -4.33 -5.81 6.64
C ILE A 88 -4.59 -7.30 6.49
N THR A 89 -4.65 -7.75 5.25
CA THR A 89 -4.68 -9.16 4.88
C THR A 89 -3.48 -9.47 4.00
N ILE A 90 -2.73 -10.51 4.35
CA ILE A 90 -1.60 -10.99 3.56
C ILE A 90 -1.88 -12.42 3.16
N LEU A 91 -1.87 -12.68 1.84
CA LEU A 91 -2.21 -13.98 1.26
C LEU A 91 -1.03 -14.49 0.44
N GLU A 92 -0.80 -15.80 0.48
CA GLU A 92 0.14 -16.45 -0.42
C GLU A 92 -0.36 -16.30 -1.85
N LEU A 93 0.49 -15.79 -2.74
CA LEU A 93 0.12 -15.64 -4.14
C LEU A 93 0.23 -17.00 -4.84
N HIS A 94 -0.91 -17.51 -5.34
CA HIS A 94 -0.94 -18.77 -6.08
C HIS A 94 -0.67 -18.57 -7.57
N ALA A 95 -1.29 -17.55 -8.15
CA ALA A 95 -1.13 -17.24 -9.58
C ALA A 95 -1.40 -15.76 -9.82
N THR A 96 -0.75 -15.19 -10.84
CA THR A 96 -1.01 -13.82 -11.31
C THR A 96 -0.81 -13.76 -12.82
N GLU A 97 -1.61 -12.96 -13.50
CA GLU A 97 -1.54 -12.75 -14.94
C GLU A 97 -1.38 -11.27 -15.25
N PRO A 98 -0.39 -10.89 -16.07
CA PRO A 98 0.69 -11.76 -16.57
C PRO A 98 1.59 -12.24 -15.43
N PRO A 99 2.33 -13.34 -15.62
CA PRO A 99 3.24 -13.87 -14.57
C PRO A 99 4.29 -12.83 -14.14
N LEU A 100 4.79 -13.00 -12.94
CA LEU A 100 5.85 -12.13 -12.40
C LEU A 100 7.15 -12.23 -13.15
#